data_331afa8de9740cc896f2b463997ff103
#
_entry.id   331afa8de9740cc896f2b463997ff103
#
_cell.length_a   1.000
_cell.length_b   1.000
_cell.length_c   1.000
_cell.angle_alpha   90.00
_cell.angle_beta   90.00
_cell.angle_gamma   90.00
#
_symmetry.space_group_name_H-M   'P 1'
#
loop_
_entity.id
_entity.type
_entity.pdbx_description
1 polymer ?
#
loop_
_entity_poly.entity_id
_entity_poly.type
_entity_poly.pdbx_seq_one_letter_code
_entity_poly.pdbx_strand_id
1 'polypeptide(L)'
;MIDHDNAYQGLDDPTTHGQWAFGTSFDDPLAGVDTTLPDGVDGAQLAAYCLMLGDDALVSAHRLAQWCTHAPELEEEMALANISLDLLGQARLLLARAATADAGVVPVVSETSPAPAEDALAFFRDEQDFRNVRLTELPNGDFAQSMARLLIFSTWRLAVFDRLRTSGDP
;
A
#
# COMPACT_ATOMS: atom_id res chain seq x y z
N MET A 1 6.45 -14.69 -44.47
CA MET A 1 7.03 -15.34 -43.28
C MET A 1 6.87 -14.31 -42.18
N ILE A 2 5.77 -14.38 -41.43
CA ILE A 2 5.47 -13.43 -40.36
C ILE A 2 6.21 -13.97 -39.13
N ASP A 3 7.22 -13.20 -38.71
CA ASP A 3 7.98 -13.48 -37.49
C ASP A 3 7.01 -13.26 -36.32
N HIS A 4 6.65 -14.34 -35.66
CA HIS A 4 5.86 -14.27 -34.44
C HIS A 4 6.83 -13.80 -33.33
N ASP A 5 6.93 -12.51 -33.13
CA ASP A 5 7.53 -11.94 -31.92
C ASP A 5 6.89 -12.63 -30.72
N ASN A 6 7.73 -13.35 -29.99
CA ASN A 6 7.32 -14.09 -28.81
C ASN A 6 6.83 -13.07 -27.76
N ALA A 7 5.54 -13.05 -27.49
CA ALA A 7 4.91 -12.15 -26.51
C ALA A 7 5.51 -12.25 -25.10
N TYR A 8 6.39 -13.21 -24.86
CA TYR A 8 7.06 -13.48 -23.60
C TYR A 8 8.54 -13.03 -23.58
N GLN A 9 9.07 -12.49 -24.69
CA GLN A 9 10.49 -12.10 -24.80
C GLN A 9 10.91 -10.96 -23.85
N GLY A 10 9.96 -10.22 -23.26
CA GLY A 10 10.24 -9.16 -22.29
C GLY A 10 10.19 -9.60 -20.82
N LEU A 11 9.76 -10.83 -20.53
CA LEU A 11 9.60 -11.29 -19.15
C LEU A 11 10.91 -11.79 -18.52
N ASP A 12 11.92 -12.11 -19.34
CA ASP A 12 13.21 -12.62 -18.89
C ASP A 12 14.31 -11.55 -18.86
N ASP A 13 14.00 -10.27 -19.11
CA ASP A 13 15.00 -9.20 -19.06
C ASP A 13 15.24 -8.77 -17.60
N PRO A 14 16.43 -9.08 -17.03
CA PRO A 14 16.76 -8.73 -15.66
C PRO A 14 16.85 -7.22 -15.41
N THR A 15 16.78 -6.39 -16.45
CA THR A 15 16.78 -4.92 -16.33
C THR A 15 15.36 -4.34 -16.15
N THR A 16 14.32 -5.15 -16.31
CA THR A 16 12.91 -4.75 -16.17
C THR A 16 12.28 -5.16 -14.83
N HIS A 17 13.08 -5.34 -13.79
CA HIS A 17 12.57 -5.59 -12.45
C HIS A 17 11.63 -4.46 -12.02
N GLY A 18 10.33 -4.72 -12.04
CA GLY A 18 9.30 -3.80 -11.57
C GLY A 18 8.22 -3.39 -12.59
N GLN A 19 8.32 -3.80 -13.86
CA GLN A 19 7.27 -3.48 -14.85
C GLN A 19 6.19 -4.59 -14.88
N TRP A 20 5.17 -4.42 -14.05
CA TRP A 20 3.98 -5.27 -14.04
C TRP A 20 2.90 -4.85 -15.04
N ALA A 21 3.08 -3.74 -15.73
CA ALA A 21 2.08 -3.22 -16.65
C ALA A 21 2.53 -3.45 -18.09
N PHE A 22 1.79 -4.27 -18.83
CA PHE A 22 1.99 -4.50 -20.25
C PHE A 22 1.95 -3.16 -21.02
N GLY A 23 3.10 -2.75 -21.57
CA GLY A 23 3.20 -1.63 -22.51
C GLY A 23 3.12 -0.22 -21.92
N THR A 24 3.17 -0.05 -20.61
CA THR A 24 3.25 1.27 -19.97
C THR A 24 4.56 1.44 -19.21
N SER A 25 5.29 2.53 -19.46
CA SER A 25 6.34 2.98 -18.54
C SER A 25 5.66 3.40 -17.24
N PHE A 26 5.82 2.62 -16.19
CA PHE A 26 5.35 3.00 -14.86
C PHE A 26 6.36 3.97 -14.25
N ASP A 27 5.97 5.23 -14.12
CA ASP A 27 6.75 6.20 -13.35
C ASP A 27 6.58 5.88 -11.87
N ASP A 28 7.68 5.50 -11.20
CA ASP A 28 7.64 5.27 -9.76
C ASP A 28 7.38 6.60 -9.05
N PRO A 29 6.27 6.77 -8.34
CA PRO A 29 5.94 8.02 -7.64
C PRO A 29 6.93 8.34 -6.51
N LEU A 30 7.77 7.37 -6.10
CA LEU A 30 8.82 7.57 -5.11
C LEU A 30 10.15 7.99 -5.73
N ALA A 31 10.28 7.94 -7.08
CA ALA A 31 11.52 8.32 -7.76
C ALA A 31 11.83 9.81 -7.57
N GLY A 32 12.96 10.09 -6.94
CA GLY A 32 13.44 11.47 -6.73
C GLY A 32 12.77 12.24 -5.60
N VAL A 33 11.92 11.60 -4.79
CA VAL A 33 11.39 12.22 -3.57
C VAL A 33 12.53 12.36 -2.55
N ASP A 34 12.67 13.55 -1.96
CA ASP A 34 13.59 13.77 -0.85
C ASP A 34 13.07 13.04 0.40
N THR A 35 13.78 12.00 0.82
CA THR A 35 13.44 11.19 2.00
C THR A 35 14.23 11.60 3.24
N THR A 36 14.98 12.70 3.19
CA THR A 36 15.72 13.23 4.34
C THR A 36 14.78 13.53 5.48
N LEU A 37 15.14 13.11 6.69
CA LEU A 37 14.34 13.44 7.87
C LEU A 37 14.39 14.95 8.12
N PRO A 38 13.24 15.61 8.34
CA PRO A 38 13.21 17.00 8.75
C PRO A 38 13.92 17.23 10.10
N ASP A 39 14.49 18.42 10.29
CA ASP A 39 15.16 18.79 11.54
C ASP A 39 14.24 18.59 12.75
N GLY A 40 14.75 17.88 13.75
CA GLY A 40 14.03 17.62 15.00
C GLY A 40 12.98 16.53 14.95
N VAL A 41 12.83 15.83 13.81
CA VAL A 41 11.94 14.66 13.69
C VAL A 41 12.68 13.40 14.10
N ASP A 42 12.08 12.63 15.02
CA ASP A 42 12.56 11.31 15.42
C ASP A 42 12.14 10.27 14.37
N GLY A 43 13.12 9.64 13.71
CA GLY A 43 12.87 8.68 12.65
C GLY A 43 12.06 7.46 13.09
N ALA A 44 12.29 6.95 14.30
CA ALA A 44 11.54 5.82 14.83
C ALA A 44 10.06 6.17 15.10
N GLN A 45 9.79 7.39 15.58
CA GLN A 45 8.42 7.85 15.78
C GLN A 45 7.71 8.09 14.45
N LEU A 46 8.40 8.68 13.47
CA LEU A 46 7.86 8.86 12.12
C LEU A 46 7.57 7.51 11.46
N ALA A 47 8.50 6.56 11.53
CA ALA A 47 8.30 5.20 11.02
C ALA A 47 7.08 4.53 11.67
N ALA A 48 6.96 4.60 12.99
CA ALA A 48 5.81 4.05 13.71
C ALA A 48 4.48 4.69 13.25
N TYR A 49 4.47 6.00 13.03
CA TYR A 49 3.28 6.71 12.54
C TYR A 49 2.93 6.33 11.11
N CYS A 50 3.92 6.25 10.21
CA CYS A 50 3.73 5.79 8.85
C CYS A 50 3.24 4.33 8.80
N LEU A 51 3.77 3.44 9.66
CA LEU A 51 3.28 2.06 9.79
C LEU A 51 1.80 2.02 10.21
N MET A 52 1.38 2.82 11.19
CA MET A 52 -0.02 2.86 11.61
C MET A 52 -0.95 3.22 10.44
N LEU A 53 -0.63 4.27 9.70
CA LEU A 53 -1.44 4.71 8.56
C LEU A 53 -1.34 3.76 7.36
N GLY A 54 -0.16 3.18 7.12
CA GLY A 54 0.08 2.20 6.06
C GLY A 54 -0.68 0.90 6.29
N ASP A 55 -0.61 0.38 7.51
CA ASP A 55 -1.30 -0.85 7.91
C ASP A 55 -2.83 -0.69 7.84
N ASP A 56 -3.34 0.47 8.26
CA ASP A 56 -4.76 0.81 8.10
C ASP A 56 -5.21 0.72 6.65
N ALA A 57 -4.42 1.26 5.73
CA ALA A 57 -4.71 1.23 4.30
C ALA A 57 -4.62 -0.20 3.75
N LEU A 58 -3.56 -0.93 4.10
CA LEU A 58 -3.31 -2.30 3.62
C LEU A 58 -4.43 -3.25 4.06
N VAL A 59 -4.78 -3.25 5.35
CA VAL A 59 -5.85 -4.11 5.88
C VAL A 59 -7.21 -3.72 5.31
N SER A 60 -7.50 -2.41 5.18
CA SER A 60 -8.75 -1.94 4.57
C SER A 60 -8.86 -2.34 3.10
N ALA A 61 -7.77 -2.25 2.33
CA ALA A 61 -7.73 -2.71 0.95
C ALA A 61 -8.09 -4.19 0.83
N HIS A 62 -7.48 -5.04 1.66
CA HIS A 62 -7.80 -6.47 1.69
C HIS A 62 -9.27 -6.74 2.05
N ARG A 63 -9.84 -5.97 3.00
CA ARG A 63 -11.26 -6.11 3.36
C ARG A 63 -12.20 -5.74 2.22
N LEU A 64 -11.87 -4.69 1.44
CA LEU A 64 -12.66 -4.29 0.28
C LEU A 64 -12.51 -5.29 -0.87
N ALA A 65 -11.32 -5.83 -1.11
CA ALA A 65 -11.09 -6.85 -2.13
C ALA A 65 -11.92 -8.12 -1.90
N GLN A 66 -12.33 -8.42 -0.67
CA GLN A 66 -13.24 -9.54 -0.36
C GLN A 66 -14.64 -9.37 -0.97
N TRP A 67 -15.01 -8.16 -1.39
CA TRP A 67 -16.29 -7.92 -2.08
C TRP A 67 -16.23 -8.23 -3.58
N CYS A 68 -15.06 -8.46 -4.16
CA CYS A 68 -14.95 -8.96 -5.53
C CYS A 68 -15.71 -10.27 -5.66
N THR A 69 -16.65 -10.33 -6.61
CA THR A 69 -17.59 -11.44 -6.85
C THR A 69 -18.72 -11.61 -5.80
N HIS A 70 -18.82 -10.70 -4.82
CA HIS A 70 -19.83 -10.77 -3.74
C HIS A 70 -20.63 -9.48 -3.56
N ALA A 71 -20.24 -8.39 -4.23
CA ALA A 71 -20.99 -7.14 -4.17
C ALA A 71 -22.38 -7.31 -4.81
N PRO A 72 -23.39 -6.51 -4.38
CA PRO A 72 -24.76 -6.64 -4.88
C PRO A 72 -24.87 -6.41 -6.39
N GLU A 73 -24.10 -5.49 -6.94
CA GLU A 73 -24.11 -5.13 -8.35
C GLU A 73 -22.66 -4.98 -8.85
N LEU A 74 -22.45 -5.10 -10.16
CA LEU A 74 -21.12 -5.03 -10.78
C LEU A 74 -20.46 -3.65 -10.59
N GLU A 75 -21.25 -2.60 -10.60
CA GLU A 75 -20.78 -1.24 -10.44
C GLU A 75 -20.18 -1.00 -9.05
N GLU A 76 -20.82 -1.50 -8.00
CA GLU A 76 -20.30 -1.46 -6.64
C GLU A 76 -19.02 -2.29 -6.51
N GLU A 77 -18.98 -3.47 -7.12
CA GLU A 77 -17.78 -4.31 -7.12
C GLU A 77 -16.60 -3.58 -7.74
N MET A 78 -16.78 -2.99 -8.92
CA MET A 78 -15.73 -2.22 -9.60
C MET A 78 -15.30 -1.00 -8.79
N ALA A 79 -16.24 -0.29 -8.17
CA ALA A 79 -15.94 0.87 -7.33
C ALA A 79 -15.10 0.45 -6.11
N LEU A 80 -15.47 -0.62 -5.43
CA LEU A 80 -14.74 -1.14 -4.27
C LEU A 80 -13.35 -1.67 -4.65
N ALA A 81 -13.23 -2.33 -5.80
CA ALA A 81 -11.94 -2.78 -6.33
C ALA A 81 -11.00 -1.59 -6.59
N ASN A 82 -11.48 -0.52 -7.22
CA ASN A 82 -10.69 0.68 -7.45
C ASN A 82 -10.29 1.37 -6.14
N ILE A 83 -11.20 1.50 -5.18
CA ILE A 83 -10.88 2.05 -3.85
C ILE A 83 -9.83 1.18 -3.14
N SER A 84 -9.93 -0.14 -3.28
CA SER A 84 -8.92 -1.08 -2.74
C SER A 84 -7.54 -0.82 -3.35
N LEU A 85 -7.44 -0.62 -4.68
CA LEU A 85 -6.18 -0.30 -5.35
C LEU A 85 -5.60 1.05 -4.90
N ASP A 86 -6.45 2.07 -4.73
CA ASP A 86 -6.03 3.38 -4.20
C ASP A 86 -5.46 3.26 -2.78
N LEU A 87 -6.09 2.44 -1.94
CA LEU A 87 -5.60 2.16 -0.59
C LEU A 87 -4.28 1.40 -0.59
N LEU A 88 -4.10 0.43 -1.51
CA LEU A 88 -2.81 -0.25 -1.69
C LEU A 88 -1.72 0.71 -2.13
N GLY A 89 -2.01 1.64 -3.04
CA GLY A 89 -1.08 2.71 -3.41
C GLY A 89 -0.67 3.57 -2.22
N GLN A 90 -1.63 3.98 -1.38
CA GLN A 90 -1.35 4.72 -0.16
C GLN A 90 -0.52 3.90 0.85
N ALA A 91 -0.84 2.60 1.01
CA ALA A 91 -0.07 1.71 1.88
C ALA A 91 1.38 1.63 1.43
N ARG A 92 1.62 1.42 0.12
CA ARG A 92 2.98 1.36 -0.45
C ARG A 92 3.79 2.62 -0.12
N LEU A 93 3.24 3.81 -0.35
CA LEU A 93 3.93 5.07 -0.09
C LEU A 93 4.29 5.22 1.40
N LEU A 94 3.35 4.93 2.29
CA LEU A 94 3.54 5.03 3.74
C LEU A 94 4.53 4.01 4.28
N LEU A 95 4.47 2.75 3.80
CA LEU A 95 5.41 1.70 4.20
C LEU A 95 6.83 2.01 3.69
N ALA A 96 6.97 2.52 2.46
CA ALA A 96 8.26 2.97 1.94
C ALA A 96 8.81 4.14 2.78
N ARG A 97 7.95 5.12 3.17
CA ARG A 97 8.36 6.20 4.06
C ARG A 97 8.78 5.69 5.45
N ALA A 98 8.07 4.72 6.01
CA ALA A 98 8.45 4.09 7.28
C ALA A 98 9.85 3.47 7.21
N ALA A 99 10.12 2.72 6.13
CA ALA A 99 11.42 2.08 5.91
C ALA A 99 12.57 3.09 5.75
N THR A 100 12.33 4.24 5.09
CA THR A 100 13.33 5.28 4.95
C THR A 100 13.53 6.12 6.21
N ALA A 101 12.49 6.25 7.04
CA ALA A 101 12.57 6.95 8.32
C ALA A 101 13.34 6.14 9.38
N ASP A 102 13.15 4.83 9.41
CA ASP A 102 13.86 3.90 10.29
C ASP A 102 14.01 2.51 9.62
N ALA A 103 15.18 2.24 9.10
CA ALA A 103 15.48 0.93 8.48
C ALA A 103 15.36 -0.25 9.48
N GLY A 104 15.39 0.01 10.78
CA GLY A 104 15.26 -1.01 11.81
C GLY A 104 13.87 -1.64 11.90
N VAL A 105 12.84 -1.02 11.29
CA VAL A 105 11.47 -1.60 11.26
C VAL A 105 11.29 -2.63 10.14
N VAL A 106 12.21 -2.69 9.17
CA VAL A 106 12.10 -3.58 8.01
C VAL A 106 12.49 -5.00 8.39
N PRO A 107 11.63 -6.00 8.14
CA PRO A 107 11.99 -7.40 8.38
C PRO A 107 13.18 -7.84 7.53
N VAL A 108 13.99 -8.75 8.08
CA VAL A 108 15.07 -9.37 7.32
C VAL A 108 14.49 -10.34 6.31
N VAL A 109 14.72 -10.07 5.03
CA VAL A 109 14.29 -10.93 3.92
C VAL A 109 15.47 -11.75 3.41
N SER A 110 15.20 -12.96 2.90
CA SER A 110 16.24 -13.83 2.37
C SER A 110 16.93 -13.21 1.16
N GLU A 111 18.26 -13.31 1.09
CA GLU A 111 19.05 -12.87 -0.08
C GLU A 111 18.67 -13.63 -1.36
N THR A 112 18.09 -14.83 -1.25
CA THR A 112 17.61 -15.61 -2.39
C THR A 112 16.26 -15.16 -2.93
N SER A 113 15.55 -14.29 -2.19
CA SER A 113 14.26 -13.72 -2.59
C SER A 113 14.19 -12.27 -2.13
N PRO A 114 14.99 -11.38 -2.76
CA PRO A 114 15.01 -9.97 -2.36
C PRO A 114 13.64 -9.33 -2.62
N ALA A 115 13.21 -8.48 -1.69
CA ALA A 115 11.99 -7.71 -1.83
C ALA A 115 12.27 -6.23 -1.50
N PRO A 116 11.59 -5.28 -2.15
CA PRO A 116 11.58 -3.89 -1.71
C PRO A 116 11.15 -3.76 -0.25
N ALA A 117 11.60 -2.71 0.44
CA ALA A 117 11.35 -2.55 1.87
C ALA A 117 9.85 -2.48 2.21
N GLU A 118 9.06 -1.81 1.37
CA GLU A 118 7.61 -1.73 1.50
C GLU A 118 6.93 -3.09 1.36
N ASP A 119 7.41 -3.94 0.44
CA ASP A 119 6.91 -5.31 0.29
C ASP A 119 7.34 -6.19 1.47
N ALA A 120 8.56 -6.01 1.96
CA ALA A 120 9.01 -6.69 3.17
C ALA A 120 8.10 -6.36 4.36
N LEU A 121 7.75 -5.09 4.54
CA LEU A 121 6.83 -4.64 5.56
C LEU A 121 5.39 -5.14 5.36
N ALA A 122 4.95 -5.31 4.13
CA ALA A 122 3.60 -5.81 3.83
C ALA A 122 3.45 -7.32 4.06
N PHE A 123 4.49 -8.12 3.73
CA PHE A 123 4.35 -9.58 3.60
C PHE A 123 5.16 -10.41 4.59
N PHE A 124 6.16 -9.84 5.26
CA PHE A 124 7.11 -10.60 6.08
C PHE A 124 7.08 -10.21 7.56
N ARG A 125 6.11 -9.40 7.99
CA ARG A 125 5.84 -9.14 9.41
C ARG A 125 4.88 -10.18 9.99
N ASP A 126 5.04 -10.48 11.27
CA ASP A 126 4.07 -11.27 12.01
C ASP A 126 2.79 -10.46 12.31
N GLU A 127 1.69 -11.15 12.58
CA GLU A 127 0.38 -10.53 12.90
C GLU A 127 0.47 -9.47 14.01
N GLN A 128 1.34 -9.70 15.00
CA GLN A 128 1.53 -8.81 16.15
C GLN A 128 2.27 -7.51 15.84
N ASP A 129 2.93 -7.43 14.68
CA ASP A 129 3.71 -6.27 14.26
C ASP A 129 2.86 -5.23 13.52
N PHE A 130 1.64 -5.61 13.12
CA PHE A 130 0.69 -4.68 12.50
C PHE A 130 0.14 -3.69 13.51
N ARG A 131 0.03 -2.43 13.09
CA ARG A 131 -0.35 -1.28 13.95
C ARG A 131 -1.68 -0.63 13.52
N ASN A 132 -2.48 -1.33 12.77
CA ASN A 132 -3.76 -0.84 12.26
C ASN A 132 -4.79 -0.63 13.40
N VAL A 133 -5.75 0.25 13.14
CA VAL A 133 -6.87 0.49 14.07
C VAL A 133 -7.83 -0.69 14.07
N ARG A 134 -8.45 -0.97 15.22
CA ARG A 134 -9.40 -2.07 15.37
C ARG A 134 -10.58 -2.01 14.40
N LEU A 135 -10.94 -0.83 13.90
CA LEU A 135 -12.00 -0.67 12.93
C LEU A 135 -11.75 -1.48 11.64
N THR A 136 -10.51 -1.59 11.21
CA THR A 136 -10.12 -2.33 9.99
C THR A 136 -10.07 -3.83 10.21
N GLU A 137 -9.94 -4.30 11.46
CA GLU A 137 -9.91 -5.73 11.83
C GLU A 137 -11.31 -6.37 11.83
N LEU A 138 -12.36 -5.58 11.95
CA LEU A 138 -13.71 -6.08 12.03
C LEU A 138 -14.06 -6.90 10.78
N PRO A 139 -14.79 -8.03 10.94
CA PRO A 139 -15.32 -8.77 9.79
C PRO A 139 -16.17 -7.86 8.89
N ASN A 140 -16.22 -8.16 7.60
CA ASN A 140 -17.00 -7.34 6.67
C ASN A 140 -18.48 -7.22 7.06
N GLY A 141 -19.06 -8.29 7.61
CA GLY A 141 -20.48 -8.33 7.88
C GLY A 141 -21.29 -8.33 6.57
N ASP A 142 -22.41 -7.65 6.56
CA ASP A 142 -23.16 -7.40 5.34
C ASP A 142 -22.63 -6.18 4.58
N PHE A 143 -23.17 -5.95 3.38
CA PHE A 143 -22.75 -4.85 2.52
C PHE A 143 -22.95 -3.47 3.19
N ALA A 144 -24.08 -3.28 3.88
CA ALA A 144 -24.36 -2.01 4.56
C ALA A 144 -23.38 -1.73 5.70
N GLN A 145 -23.00 -2.76 6.46
CA GLN A 145 -21.97 -2.64 7.52
C GLN A 145 -20.61 -2.28 6.93
N SER A 146 -20.24 -2.89 5.81
CA SER A 146 -18.99 -2.56 5.11
C SER A 146 -18.99 -1.13 4.56
N MET A 147 -20.12 -0.66 4.01
CA MET A 147 -20.24 0.72 3.51
C MET A 147 -20.20 1.73 4.66
N ALA A 148 -20.87 1.45 5.77
CA ALA A 148 -20.80 2.30 6.97
C ALA A 148 -19.36 2.39 7.51
N ARG A 149 -18.65 1.27 7.58
CA ARG A 149 -17.23 1.23 7.98
C ARG A 149 -16.36 2.02 7.03
N LEU A 150 -16.52 1.83 5.72
CA LEU A 150 -15.77 2.57 4.71
C LEU A 150 -16.01 4.07 4.83
N LEU A 151 -17.26 4.51 5.05
CA LEU A 151 -17.60 5.91 5.25
C LEU A 151 -16.87 6.50 6.47
N ILE A 152 -16.92 5.81 7.62
CA ILE A 152 -16.27 6.26 8.86
C ILE A 152 -14.76 6.31 8.66
N PHE A 153 -14.17 5.26 8.11
CA PHE A 153 -12.75 5.15 7.85
C PHE A 153 -12.26 6.25 6.90
N SER A 154 -12.91 6.43 5.77
CA SER A 154 -12.53 7.42 4.75
C SER A 154 -12.68 8.85 5.26
N THR A 155 -13.74 9.14 6.02
CA THR A 155 -13.94 10.48 6.60
C THR A 155 -12.85 10.82 7.61
N TRP A 156 -12.52 9.88 8.50
CA TRP A 156 -11.42 10.05 9.45
C TRP A 156 -10.08 10.22 8.73
N ARG A 157 -9.81 9.36 7.77
CA ARG A 157 -8.55 9.38 7.01
C ARG A 157 -8.37 10.68 6.21
N LEU A 158 -9.44 11.17 5.60
CA LEU A 158 -9.44 12.45 4.90
C LEU A 158 -9.04 13.59 5.85
N ALA A 159 -9.62 13.64 7.05
CA ALA A 159 -9.29 14.66 8.04
C ALA A 159 -7.82 14.57 8.51
N VAL A 160 -7.29 13.36 8.67
CA VAL A 160 -5.87 13.13 9.01
C VAL A 160 -4.96 13.64 7.89
N PHE A 161 -5.21 13.25 6.65
CA PHE A 161 -4.37 13.66 5.53
C PHE A 161 -4.48 15.14 5.19
N ASP A 162 -5.66 15.75 5.36
CA ASP A 162 -5.77 17.19 5.21
C ASP A 162 -4.88 17.94 6.23
N ARG A 163 -4.78 17.42 7.44
CA ARG A 163 -3.87 17.95 8.45
C ARG A 163 -2.39 17.70 8.10
N LEU A 164 -2.07 16.51 7.58
CA LEU A 164 -0.70 16.13 7.21
C LEU A 164 -0.16 16.93 6.02
N ARG A 165 -1.01 17.45 5.13
CA ARG A 165 -0.58 18.33 4.01
C ARG A 165 0.24 19.53 4.44
N THR A 166 0.18 19.91 5.71
CA THR A 166 0.95 21.02 6.28
C THR A 166 2.13 20.54 7.12
N SER A 167 2.43 19.24 7.13
CA SER A 167 3.62 18.72 7.80
C SER A 167 4.91 19.14 7.08
N GLY A 168 6.01 19.11 7.79
CA GLY A 168 7.33 19.37 7.20
C GLY A 168 7.95 18.11 6.57
N ASP A 169 7.31 16.97 6.69
CA ASP A 169 7.73 15.70 6.06
C ASP A 169 7.04 15.57 4.71
N PRO A 170 7.78 15.23 3.61
CA PRO A 170 7.25 15.12 2.26
C PRO A 170 6.22 14.01 2.06
#